data_bd049f4aee8d625511a033b0fd00c3d5
#
_entry.id   bd049f4aee8d625511a033b0fd00c3d5
#
_cell.length_a   1.000
_cell.length_b   1.000
_cell.length_c   1.000
_cell.angle_alpha   90.00
_cell.angle_beta   90.00
_cell.angle_gamma   90.00
#
_symmetry.space_group_name_H-M   'P 1'
#
loop_
_entity.id
_entity.type
_entity.pdbx_description
1 polymer ?
#
loop_
_entity_poly.entity_id
_entity_poly.type
_entity_poly.pdbx_seq_one_letter_code
_entity_poly.pdbx_strand_id
1 'polypeptide(L)'
;MSVGGGKVIDAGKYAAFLRNMPFISVPTSSSSDGFSSASASLLVHGKRTSVPAKLAHGIIVDTQVIRTAPEKFIYSGIGDMVSKITALYDWIFEEAHGAGVVNDFAVMVAKKA
;
A
#
# COMPACT_ATOMS: atom_id res chain seq x y z
N MET A 1 -1.27 -6.15 -15.77
CA MET A 1 -0.13 -5.30 -15.42
C MET A 1 -0.56 -3.85 -15.38
N SER A 2 -0.13 -3.10 -14.39
CA SER A 2 -0.32 -1.64 -14.34
C SER A 2 1.00 -0.95 -14.15
N VAL A 3 1.23 0.08 -14.97
CA VAL A 3 2.41 0.94 -14.94
C VAL A 3 1.96 2.35 -14.59
N GLY A 4 2.39 2.90 -13.46
CA GLY A 4 2.00 4.24 -13.05
C GLY A 4 2.13 4.52 -11.57
N GLY A 5 1.57 5.66 -11.14
CA GLY A 5 1.49 6.03 -9.73
C GLY A 5 0.38 5.26 -8.98
N GLY A 6 0.23 5.53 -7.69
CA GLY A 6 -0.65 4.78 -6.79
C GLY A 6 -2.07 4.58 -7.31
N LYS A 7 -2.71 5.61 -7.88
CA LYS A 7 -4.08 5.50 -8.42
C LYS A 7 -4.20 4.48 -9.56
N VAL A 8 -3.22 4.43 -10.46
CA VAL A 8 -3.18 3.49 -11.57
C VAL A 8 -2.94 2.07 -11.08
N ILE A 9 -2.03 1.93 -10.12
CA ILE A 9 -1.74 0.64 -9.47
C ILE A 9 -2.98 0.11 -8.76
N ASP A 10 -3.64 0.92 -7.94
CA ASP A 10 -4.82 0.52 -7.19
C ASP A 10 -6.00 0.12 -8.10
N ALA A 11 -6.26 0.91 -9.14
CA ALA A 11 -7.30 0.59 -10.11
C ALA A 11 -7.03 -0.74 -10.84
N GLY A 12 -5.79 -0.94 -11.30
CA GLY A 12 -5.41 -2.17 -11.99
C GLY A 12 -5.38 -3.39 -11.08
N LYS A 13 -4.91 -3.23 -9.85
CA LYS A 13 -4.94 -4.26 -8.81
C LYS A 13 -6.38 -4.74 -8.53
N TYR A 14 -7.29 -3.79 -8.31
CA TYR A 14 -8.68 -4.10 -8.04
C TYR A 14 -9.39 -4.76 -9.24
N ALA A 15 -9.15 -4.25 -10.46
CA ALA A 15 -9.67 -4.87 -11.67
C ALA A 15 -9.18 -6.32 -11.86
N ALA A 16 -7.90 -6.58 -11.61
CA ALA A 16 -7.33 -7.93 -11.67
C ALA A 16 -7.92 -8.83 -10.57
N PHE A 17 -8.15 -8.29 -9.37
CA PHE A 17 -8.79 -9.01 -8.27
C PHE A 17 -10.22 -9.44 -8.63
N LEU A 18 -11.03 -8.54 -9.18
CA LEU A 18 -12.40 -8.85 -9.61
C LEU A 18 -12.46 -9.91 -10.71
N ARG A 19 -11.44 -9.98 -11.57
CA ARG A 19 -11.32 -10.96 -12.65
C ARG A 19 -10.55 -12.21 -12.25
N ASN A 20 -10.13 -12.32 -11.00
CA ASN A 20 -9.27 -13.39 -10.48
C ASN A 20 -8.01 -13.64 -11.35
N MET A 21 -7.42 -12.56 -11.84
CA MET A 21 -6.23 -12.58 -12.68
C MET A 21 -4.97 -12.28 -11.87
N PRO A 22 -3.80 -12.83 -12.23
CA PRO A 22 -2.53 -12.40 -11.67
C PRO A 22 -2.27 -10.92 -12.02
N PHE A 23 -1.72 -10.17 -11.07
CA PHE A 23 -1.44 -8.75 -11.21
C PHE A 23 0.05 -8.48 -11.09
N ILE A 24 0.60 -7.71 -12.03
CA ILE A 24 1.98 -7.21 -11.97
C ILE A 24 1.93 -5.70 -11.76
N SER A 25 2.62 -5.25 -10.74
CA SER A 25 2.72 -3.85 -10.35
C SER A 25 4.03 -3.25 -10.85
N VAL A 26 3.96 -2.14 -11.56
CA VAL A 26 5.13 -1.38 -12.04
C VAL A 26 4.99 0.08 -11.58
N PRO A 27 5.41 0.40 -10.35
CA PRO A 27 5.28 1.76 -9.82
C PRO A 27 6.23 2.72 -10.53
N THR A 28 5.73 3.91 -10.87
CA THR A 28 6.53 5.02 -11.42
C THR A 28 6.80 6.11 -10.39
N SER A 29 6.38 5.93 -9.15
CA SER A 29 6.70 6.79 -8.01
C SER A 29 6.67 5.99 -6.71
N SER A 30 7.42 6.45 -5.72
CA SER A 30 7.51 5.86 -4.38
C SER A 30 6.63 6.59 -3.36
N SER A 31 5.49 7.13 -3.77
CA SER A 31 4.64 7.98 -2.91
C SER A 31 3.89 7.24 -1.80
N SER A 32 3.81 5.91 -1.87
CA SER A 32 3.22 5.04 -0.85
C SER A 32 3.61 3.59 -1.12
N ASP A 33 3.36 2.70 -0.17
CA ASP A 33 3.56 1.25 -0.29
C ASP A 33 2.42 0.53 -1.03
N GLY A 34 1.43 1.26 -1.55
CA GLY A 34 0.25 0.69 -2.21
C GLY A 34 0.56 -0.29 -3.34
N PHE A 35 1.72 -0.17 -3.99
CA PHE A 35 2.16 -1.10 -5.04
C PHE A 35 2.44 -2.51 -4.52
N SER A 36 2.69 -2.70 -3.24
CA SER A 36 3.00 -3.97 -2.58
C SER A 36 1.91 -4.45 -1.61
N SER A 37 0.86 -3.65 -1.34
CA SER A 37 -0.20 -4.00 -0.40
C SER A 37 -1.28 -4.90 -1.01
N ALA A 38 -2.01 -5.63 -0.15
CA ALA A 38 -3.14 -6.47 -0.53
C ALA A 38 -4.47 -5.71 -0.62
N SER A 39 -4.48 -4.40 -0.40
CA SER A 39 -5.64 -3.53 -0.51
C SER A 39 -5.50 -2.52 -1.65
N ALA A 40 -6.61 -1.97 -2.10
CA ALA A 40 -6.65 -0.88 -3.07
C ALA A 40 -7.43 0.30 -2.50
N SER A 41 -6.89 1.52 -2.64
CA SER A 41 -7.55 2.74 -2.23
C SER A 41 -8.32 3.35 -3.39
N LEU A 42 -9.64 3.21 -3.38
CA LEU A 42 -10.53 3.65 -4.45
C LEU A 42 -11.44 4.81 -4.00
N LEU A 43 -11.89 5.58 -4.96
CA LEU A 43 -12.91 6.59 -4.73
C LEU A 43 -14.28 5.97 -4.98
N VAL A 44 -15.03 5.71 -3.91
CA VAL A 44 -16.37 5.10 -3.98
C VAL A 44 -17.39 6.14 -3.48
N HIS A 45 -18.33 6.52 -4.35
CA HIS A 45 -19.33 7.56 -4.03
C HIS A 45 -18.73 8.85 -3.44
N GLY A 46 -17.60 9.29 -4.00
CA GLY A 46 -16.92 10.51 -3.55
C GLY A 46 -16.08 10.36 -2.25
N LYS A 47 -16.06 9.19 -1.63
CA LYS A 47 -15.25 8.90 -0.44
C LYS A 47 -14.10 7.97 -0.78
N ARG A 48 -12.92 8.27 -0.25
CA ARG A 48 -11.77 7.37 -0.36
C ARG A 48 -12.00 6.16 0.55
N THR A 49 -12.03 4.98 -0.04
CA THR A 49 -12.33 3.72 0.64
C THR A 49 -11.24 2.72 0.34
N SER A 50 -10.73 2.08 1.38
CA SER A 50 -9.82 0.94 1.23
C SER A 50 -10.64 -0.32 1.01
N VAL A 51 -10.43 -0.98 -0.11
CA VAL A 51 -11.13 -2.22 -0.48
C VAL A 51 -10.16 -3.39 -0.52
N PRO A 52 -10.59 -4.60 -0.12
CA PRO A 52 -9.77 -5.79 -0.24
C PRO A 52 -9.40 -6.06 -1.71
N ALA A 53 -8.18 -6.51 -1.91
CA ALA A 53 -7.67 -6.96 -3.20
C ALA A 53 -6.73 -8.16 -2.97
N LYS A 54 -5.77 -8.37 -3.86
CA LYS A 54 -4.71 -9.38 -3.69
C LYS A 54 -3.34 -8.71 -3.78
N LEU A 55 -2.36 -9.32 -3.14
CA LEU A 55 -0.95 -8.98 -3.37
C LEU A 55 -0.61 -9.12 -4.85
N ALA A 56 0.27 -8.27 -5.33
CA ALA A 56 0.81 -8.39 -6.67
C ALA A 56 1.54 -9.74 -6.83
N HIS A 57 1.33 -10.39 -7.97
CA HIS A 57 2.06 -11.60 -8.34
C HIS A 57 3.54 -11.30 -8.60
N GLY A 58 3.83 -10.09 -9.06
CA GLY A 58 5.17 -9.57 -9.24
C GLY A 58 5.19 -8.05 -9.17
N ILE A 59 6.32 -7.50 -8.74
CA ILE A 59 6.57 -6.07 -8.65
C ILE A 59 7.85 -5.77 -9.41
N ILE A 60 7.78 -4.86 -10.38
CA ILE A 60 8.92 -4.42 -11.16
C ILE A 60 9.20 -2.97 -10.80
N VAL A 61 10.35 -2.73 -10.18
CA VAL A 61 10.77 -1.40 -9.73
C VAL A 61 11.94 -0.93 -10.59
N ASP A 62 11.71 0.10 -11.39
CA ASP A 62 12.75 0.80 -12.11
C ASP A 62 13.11 2.09 -11.36
N THR A 63 14.27 2.09 -10.74
CA THR A 63 14.74 3.24 -9.95
C THR A 63 15.03 4.47 -10.79
N GLN A 64 15.38 4.30 -12.06
CA GLN A 64 15.59 5.43 -12.97
C GLN A 64 14.26 6.12 -13.29
N VAL A 65 13.21 5.34 -13.52
CA VAL A 65 11.86 5.89 -13.72
C VAL A 65 11.37 6.60 -12.46
N ILE A 66 11.49 5.96 -11.30
CA ILE A 66 11.06 6.56 -10.02
C ILE A 66 11.81 7.86 -9.74
N ARG A 67 13.08 7.94 -10.08
CA ARG A 67 13.90 9.15 -9.90
C ARG A 67 13.38 10.34 -10.72
N THR A 68 12.66 10.13 -11.81
CA THR A 68 12.07 11.21 -12.63
C THR A 68 10.77 11.76 -12.03
N ALA A 69 10.20 11.08 -11.04
CA ALA A 69 8.99 11.55 -10.37
C ALA A 69 9.26 12.80 -9.53
N PRO A 70 8.26 13.67 -9.34
CA PRO A 70 8.39 14.82 -8.45
C PRO A 70 8.85 14.44 -7.05
N GLU A 71 9.83 15.17 -6.51
CA GLU A 71 10.46 14.92 -5.21
C GLU A 71 9.46 14.79 -4.05
N LYS A 72 8.36 15.54 -4.12
CA LYS A 72 7.27 15.44 -3.14
C LYS A 72 6.72 14.02 -2.96
N PHE A 73 6.84 13.15 -3.96
CA PHE A 73 6.40 11.76 -3.86
C PHE A 73 7.38 10.91 -3.04
N ILE A 74 8.65 11.26 -3.02
CA ILE A 74 9.64 10.63 -2.14
C ILE A 74 9.31 10.98 -0.68
N TYR A 75 9.07 12.26 -0.38
CA TYR A 75 8.67 12.68 0.96
C TYR A 75 7.34 12.06 1.40
N SER A 76 6.39 11.92 0.47
CA SER A 76 5.12 11.23 0.74
C SER A 76 5.35 9.77 1.12
N GLY A 77 6.23 9.06 0.41
CA GLY A 77 6.57 7.66 0.72
C GLY A 77 7.28 7.51 2.07
N ILE A 78 8.19 8.43 2.39
CA ILE A 78 8.84 8.47 3.73
C ILE A 78 7.78 8.67 4.81
N GLY A 79 6.84 9.61 4.61
CA GLY A 79 5.74 9.83 5.54
C GLY A 79 4.84 8.60 5.71
N ASP A 80 4.57 7.88 4.63
CA ASP A 80 3.81 6.63 4.66
C ASP A 80 4.53 5.53 5.48
N MET A 81 5.84 5.42 5.35
CA MET A 81 6.63 4.49 6.18
C MET A 81 6.67 4.90 7.65
N VAL A 82 6.87 6.18 7.94
CA VAL A 82 6.91 6.70 9.33
C VAL A 82 5.55 6.52 10.01
N SER A 83 4.44 6.69 9.28
CA SER A 83 3.09 6.50 9.84
C SER A 83 2.82 5.10 10.38
N LYS A 84 3.56 4.09 9.92
CA LYS A 84 3.44 2.72 10.43
C LYS A 84 3.87 2.59 11.89
N ILE A 85 4.79 3.44 12.33
CA ILE A 85 5.22 3.46 13.75
C ILE A 85 4.04 3.86 14.64
N THR A 86 3.34 4.95 14.29
CA THR A 86 2.16 5.39 15.05
C THR A 86 1.01 4.39 14.94
N ALA A 87 0.78 3.83 13.74
CA ALA A 87 -0.26 2.83 13.53
C ALA A 87 -0.04 1.56 14.39
N LEU A 88 1.21 1.15 14.60
CA LEU A 88 1.51 0.02 15.50
C LEU A 88 1.18 0.35 16.97
N TYR A 89 1.46 1.57 17.42
CA TYR A 89 1.09 2.00 18.77
C TYR A 89 -0.43 2.05 18.93
N ASP A 90 -1.14 2.59 17.95
CA ASP A 90 -2.60 2.63 17.96
C ASP A 90 -3.20 1.23 18.03
N TRP A 91 -2.67 0.28 17.26
CA TRP A 91 -3.14 -1.10 17.25
C TRP A 91 -2.91 -1.81 18.60
N ILE A 92 -1.73 -1.63 19.21
CA ILE A 92 -1.43 -2.15 20.56
C ILE A 92 -2.36 -1.50 21.60
N PHE A 93 -2.63 -0.20 21.45
CA PHE A 93 -3.55 0.52 22.32
C PHE A 93 -4.99 -0.01 22.20
N GLU A 94 -5.46 -0.29 20.99
CA GLU A 94 -6.79 -0.89 20.74
C GLU A 94 -6.91 -2.26 21.39
N GLU A 95 -5.90 -3.11 21.30
CA GLU A 95 -5.89 -4.42 21.96
C GLU A 95 -5.99 -4.29 23.48
N ALA A 96 -5.21 -3.39 24.07
CA ALA A 96 -5.23 -3.14 25.51
C ALA A 96 -6.61 -2.66 26.03
N HIS A 97 -7.43 -2.08 25.13
CA HIS A 97 -8.80 -1.61 25.45
C HIS A 97 -9.89 -2.54 24.93
N GLY A 98 -9.54 -3.76 24.49
CA GLY A 98 -10.49 -4.77 24.05
C GLY A 98 -11.16 -4.50 22.70
N ALA A 99 -10.62 -3.58 21.90
CA ALA A 99 -11.18 -3.19 20.59
C ALA A 99 -10.55 -3.94 19.39
N GLY A 100 -9.57 -4.80 19.62
CA GLY A 100 -8.90 -5.54 18.55
C GLY A 100 -7.99 -6.66 19.07
N VAL A 101 -7.39 -7.40 18.17
CA VAL A 101 -6.37 -8.42 18.47
C VAL A 101 -5.12 -8.10 17.67
N VAL A 102 -3.99 -7.98 18.35
CA VAL A 102 -2.69 -7.75 17.73
C VAL A 102 -2.08 -9.07 17.25
N ASN A 103 -1.56 -9.05 16.03
CA ASN A 103 -0.80 -10.17 15.52
C ASN A 103 0.70 -9.88 15.69
N ASP A 104 1.34 -10.59 16.63
CA ASP A 104 2.75 -10.39 16.96
C ASP A 104 3.69 -10.57 15.76
N PHE A 105 3.38 -11.48 14.86
CA PHE A 105 4.16 -11.68 13.64
C PHE A 105 4.06 -10.46 12.72
N ALA A 106 2.86 -9.90 12.55
CA ALA A 106 2.66 -8.69 11.75
C ALA A 106 3.39 -7.49 12.36
N VAL A 107 3.35 -7.33 13.68
CA VAL A 107 4.12 -6.29 14.41
C VAL A 107 5.61 -6.46 14.20
N MET A 108 6.12 -7.70 14.31
CA MET A 108 7.54 -7.99 14.10
C MET A 108 8.00 -7.63 12.68
N VAL A 109 7.20 -8.00 11.66
CA VAL A 109 7.51 -7.68 10.26
C VAL A 109 7.47 -6.17 10.02
N ALA A 110 6.44 -5.49 10.50
CA ALA A 110 6.28 -4.05 10.32
C ALA A 110 7.38 -3.22 11.01
N LYS A 111 7.92 -3.69 12.14
CA LYS A 111 9.06 -3.04 12.83
C LYS A 111 10.40 -3.20 12.09
N LYS A 112 10.49 -4.15 11.17
CA LYS A 112 11.72 -4.42 10.38
C LYS A 112 11.68 -3.80 8.98
N ALA A 113 10.52 -3.31 8.54
CA ALA A 113 10.37 -2.63 7.26
C ALA A 113 10.89 -1.19 7.34
#